data_5c0dc16f0d3c536782f72123d18fad2d
#
_entry.id   5c0dc16f0d3c536782f72123d18fad2d
#
_cell.length_a   1.000
_cell.length_b   1.000
_cell.length_c   1.000
_cell.angle_alpha   90.00
_cell.angle_beta   90.00
_cell.angle_gamma   90.00
#
_symmetry.space_group_name_H-M   'P 1'
#
loop_
_entity.id
_entity.type
_entity.pdbx_description
1 polymer ?
#
loop_
_entity_poly.entity_id
_entity_poly.type
_entity_poly.pdbx_seq_one_letter_code
_entity_poly.pdbx_strand_id
1 'polypeptide(L)'
;MTGTRARRTVVSVVVSAVLACGTACTAGEGPAPRQSASAPPGPAARTSRPPALTGPSADALRSVERATGRAGSARVESTTVMGGELSLEAVGALGWRDDGLTGTLTITYTGGTTAETMRSLGTTAMEARYLPDAYYARMGDEFADRVGGRHWIKYVYEDLEDLGGGAGAGFADQMRKTTPHQAVKALLTAEDVRKVGEETTRGRRTTHWSGTVGGETAQTVDIWVDDRNLLVKKVERGRTKTGELTQTAYYSDYGVPVSARRPPAGDTADFKELLASQSG
;
A
#
# COMPACT_ATOMS: atom_id res chain seq x y z
N MET A 1 34.27 21.09 -3.67
CA MET A 1 33.01 21.33 -2.97
C MET A 1 31.79 20.85 -3.78
N THR A 2 31.87 19.68 -4.43
CA THR A 2 30.85 19.14 -5.34
C THR A 2 30.10 17.91 -4.79
N GLY A 3 30.47 17.42 -3.61
CA GLY A 3 29.88 16.19 -3.05
C GLY A 3 28.53 16.35 -2.32
N THR A 4 28.20 17.55 -1.85
CA THR A 4 27.04 17.75 -0.97
C THR A 4 25.71 17.84 -1.74
N ARG A 5 25.71 18.38 -2.98
CA ARG A 5 24.50 18.48 -3.80
C ARG A 5 24.04 17.12 -4.35
N ALA A 6 24.97 16.25 -4.75
CA ALA A 6 24.61 14.92 -5.26
C ALA A 6 24.00 14.01 -4.16
N ARG A 7 24.46 14.13 -2.91
CA ARG A 7 23.88 13.41 -1.78
C ARG A 7 22.42 13.82 -1.48
N ARG A 8 22.13 15.14 -1.57
CA ARG A 8 20.77 15.66 -1.31
C ARG A 8 19.74 15.14 -2.32
N THR A 9 20.12 15.05 -3.59
CA THR A 9 19.20 14.62 -4.65
C THR A 9 18.81 13.14 -4.53
N VAL A 10 19.73 12.30 -4.09
CA VAL A 10 19.50 10.83 -4.05
C VAL A 10 18.53 10.40 -2.97
N VAL A 11 18.62 10.97 -1.78
CA VAL A 11 17.71 10.58 -0.69
C VAL A 11 16.30 11.13 -0.94
N SER A 12 16.17 12.33 -1.56
CA SER A 12 14.87 12.83 -2.00
C SER A 12 14.17 11.91 -3.01
N VAL A 13 14.94 11.31 -3.90
CA VAL A 13 14.43 10.38 -4.91
C VAL A 13 14.01 9.04 -4.28
N VAL A 14 14.78 8.51 -3.32
CA VAL A 14 14.41 7.28 -2.60
C VAL A 14 13.13 7.45 -1.79
N VAL A 15 12.96 8.61 -1.14
CA VAL A 15 11.73 8.97 -0.44
C VAL A 15 10.54 8.96 -1.39
N SER A 16 10.68 9.56 -2.57
CA SER A 16 9.61 9.59 -3.57
C SER A 16 9.28 8.21 -4.13
N ALA A 17 10.29 7.39 -4.39
CA ALA A 17 10.08 6.06 -4.98
C ALA A 17 9.39 5.07 -4.02
N VAL A 18 9.68 5.15 -2.72
CA VAL A 18 9.03 4.29 -1.71
C VAL A 18 7.66 4.83 -1.31
N LEU A 19 7.50 6.16 -1.23
CA LEU A 19 6.22 6.81 -0.95
C LEU A 19 5.25 6.75 -2.14
N ALA A 20 5.74 6.68 -3.38
CA ALA A 20 4.87 6.54 -4.56
C ALA A 20 4.02 5.27 -4.55
N CYS A 21 4.47 4.21 -3.88
CA CYS A 21 3.66 3.01 -3.67
C CYS A 21 2.46 3.24 -2.71
N GLY A 22 2.45 4.34 -1.96
CA GLY A 22 1.45 4.60 -0.91
C GLY A 22 0.55 5.81 -1.10
N THR A 23 0.84 6.72 -2.05
CA THR A 23 0.17 8.03 -2.11
C THR A 23 -1.04 8.12 -3.04
N ALA A 24 -1.74 7.04 -3.30
CA ALA A 24 -2.95 7.09 -4.13
C ALA A 24 -4.12 7.89 -3.52
N CYS A 25 -4.04 8.34 -2.26
CA CYS A 25 -5.18 8.90 -1.53
C CYS A 25 -4.87 10.12 -0.64
N THR A 26 -4.18 11.18 -1.12
CA THR A 26 -4.18 12.45 -0.37
C THR A 26 -4.57 13.60 -1.27
N ALA A 27 -5.78 14.13 -1.05
CA ALA A 27 -6.21 15.41 -1.58
C ALA A 27 -5.37 16.54 -0.96
N GLY A 28 -4.60 17.27 -1.79
CA GLY A 28 -3.84 18.43 -1.34
C GLY A 28 -4.75 19.64 -1.20
N GLU A 29 -4.83 20.21 0.00
CA GLU A 29 -5.40 21.53 0.23
C GLU A 29 -4.49 22.61 -0.36
N GLY A 30 -5.00 23.32 -1.37
CA GLY A 30 -4.41 24.57 -1.87
C GLY A 30 -4.90 25.76 -1.03
N PRO A 31 -4.12 26.86 -0.91
CA PRO A 31 -4.52 28.01 -0.10
C PRO A 31 -5.70 28.76 -0.75
N ALA A 32 -6.76 28.94 0.03
CA ALA A 32 -7.96 29.69 -0.35
C ALA A 32 -7.71 31.22 -0.38
N PRO A 33 -8.23 31.96 -1.37
CA PRO A 33 -8.26 33.41 -1.30
C PRO A 33 -9.35 33.88 -0.33
N ARG A 34 -9.00 34.84 0.52
CA ARG A 34 -9.94 35.52 1.43
C ARG A 34 -10.96 36.31 0.63
N GLN A 35 -12.24 36.00 0.80
CA GLN A 35 -13.33 36.96 0.57
C GLN A 35 -14.34 36.89 1.70
N SER A 36 -14.52 38.08 2.31
CA SER A 36 -15.54 38.36 3.31
C SER A 36 -16.91 38.45 2.65
N ALA A 37 -17.89 37.69 3.13
CA ALA A 37 -19.30 38.13 3.15
C ALA A 37 -20.08 37.20 4.08
N SER A 38 -20.68 37.78 5.09
CA SER A 38 -21.58 37.11 6.03
C SER A 38 -22.91 36.75 5.35
N ALA A 39 -23.24 35.47 5.37
CA ALA A 39 -24.59 34.96 5.11
C ALA A 39 -25.03 34.04 6.26
N PRO A 40 -26.31 33.99 6.64
CA PRO A 40 -26.79 33.26 7.80
C PRO A 40 -26.66 31.73 7.60
N PRO A 41 -26.50 30.95 8.69
CA PRO A 41 -26.29 29.52 8.59
C PRO A 41 -27.55 28.82 8.06
N GLY A 42 -27.46 28.32 6.83
CA GLY A 42 -28.41 27.35 6.31
C GLY A 42 -28.25 26.02 7.03
N PRO A 43 -29.26 25.14 7.05
CA PRO A 43 -29.22 23.88 7.74
C PRO A 43 -28.03 23.03 7.19
N ALA A 44 -27.16 22.62 8.10
CA ALA A 44 -26.00 21.79 7.79
C ALA A 44 -26.45 20.58 6.96
N ALA A 45 -25.95 20.48 5.74
CA ALA A 45 -26.10 19.30 4.93
C ALA A 45 -25.53 18.12 5.74
N ARG A 46 -26.40 17.25 6.23
CA ARG A 46 -25.99 16.00 6.83
C ARG A 46 -25.33 15.22 5.70
N THR A 47 -24.02 15.08 5.75
CA THR A 47 -23.30 14.06 4.97
C THR A 47 -23.87 12.71 5.40
N SER A 48 -24.87 12.23 4.66
CA SER A 48 -25.45 10.92 4.86
C SER A 48 -24.36 9.90 4.57
N ARG A 49 -23.87 9.25 5.63
CA ARG A 49 -23.03 8.06 5.48
C ARG A 49 -23.83 7.07 4.63
N PRO A 50 -23.25 6.52 3.54
CA PRO A 50 -23.93 5.53 2.73
C PRO A 50 -24.50 4.41 3.60
N PRO A 51 -25.67 3.88 3.29
CA PRO A 51 -26.25 2.78 4.04
C PRO A 51 -25.28 1.57 3.94
N ALA A 52 -24.94 1.01 5.09
CA ALA A 52 -24.11 -0.18 5.13
C ALA A 52 -24.77 -1.31 4.33
N LEU A 53 -23.97 -2.07 3.56
CA LEU A 53 -24.44 -3.25 2.85
C LEU A 53 -25.16 -4.19 3.81
N THR A 54 -26.38 -4.63 3.47
CA THR A 54 -27.24 -5.50 4.29
C THR A 54 -27.69 -6.73 3.49
N GLY A 55 -28.24 -7.72 4.17
CA GLY A 55 -28.78 -8.92 3.55
C GLY A 55 -27.73 -9.97 3.16
N PRO A 56 -28.14 -10.98 2.34
CA PRO A 56 -27.30 -12.16 2.04
C PRO A 56 -25.91 -11.85 1.46
N SER A 57 -25.78 -10.80 0.66
CA SER A 57 -24.48 -10.37 0.10
C SER A 57 -23.52 -9.87 1.19
N ALA A 58 -24.04 -9.11 2.15
CA ALA A 58 -23.26 -8.65 3.29
C ALA A 58 -22.79 -9.83 4.17
N ASP A 59 -23.68 -10.80 4.41
CA ASP A 59 -23.36 -11.97 5.24
C ASP A 59 -22.31 -12.85 4.56
N ALA A 60 -22.41 -13.04 3.24
CA ALA A 60 -21.39 -13.73 2.46
C ALA A 60 -20.03 -13.03 2.57
N LEU A 61 -19.95 -11.72 2.33
CA LEU A 61 -18.70 -10.96 2.42
C LEU A 61 -18.13 -10.92 3.85
N ARG A 62 -18.97 -10.82 4.88
CA ARG A 62 -18.51 -10.94 6.28
C ARG A 62 -17.93 -12.34 6.58
N SER A 63 -18.46 -13.38 5.94
CA SER A 63 -17.91 -14.73 6.08
C SER A 63 -16.54 -14.84 5.41
N VAL A 64 -16.36 -14.22 4.25
CA VAL A 64 -15.07 -14.10 3.55
C VAL A 64 -14.06 -13.32 4.39
N GLU A 65 -14.45 -12.15 4.90
CA GLU A 65 -13.59 -11.32 5.75
C GLU A 65 -13.09 -12.11 6.96
N ARG A 66 -14.01 -12.78 7.68
CA ARG A 66 -13.66 -13.59 8.85
C ARG A 66 -12.79 -14.80 8.50
N ALA A 67 -13.09 -15.53 7.42
CA ALA A 67 -12.31 -16.70 7.01
C ALA A 67 -10.89 -16.31 6.60
N THR A 68 -10.77 -15.28 5.77
CA THR A 68 -9.48 -14.73 5.31
C THR A 68 -8.68 -14.15 6.48
N GLY A 69 -9.33 -13.41 7.39
CA GLY A 69 -8.68 -12.86 8.58
C GLY A 69 -8.14 -13.96 9.52
N ARG A 70 -8.95 -14.98 9.82
CA ARG A 70 -8.54 -16.09 10.68
C ARG A 70 -7.41 -16.95 10.10
N ALA A 71 -7.26 -17.00 8.77
CA ALA A 71 -6.15 -17.73 8.15
C ALA A 71 -4.78 -17.19 8.58
N GLY A 72 -4.69 -15.90 8.88
CA GLY A 72 -3.58 -15.26 9.57
C GLY A 72 -2.31 -15.10 8.74
N SER A 73 -2.20 -15.75 7.58
CA SER A 73 -1.07 -15.62 6.64
C SER A 73 -1.42 -16.18 5.26
N ALA A 74 -0.67 -15.75 4.23
CA ALA A 74 -0.73 -16.32 2.89
C ALA A 74 0.55 -16.02 2.10
N ARG A 75 0.80 -16.78 1.04
CA ARG A 75 1.67 -16.35 -0.06
C ARG A 75 0.96 -15.28 -0.88
N VAL A 76 1.73 -14.31 -1.32
CA VAL A 76 1.25 -13.16 -2.10
C VAL A 76 2.08 -13.03 -3.37
N GLU A 77 1.40 -12.87 -4.50
CA GLU A 77 1.97 -12.43 -5.76
C GLU A 77 1.15 -11.24 -6.23
N SER A 78 1.79 -10.11 -6.49
CA SER A 78 1.07 -8.91 -6.93
C SER A 78 1.81 -8.17 -8.03
N THR A 79 1.03 -7.47 -8.86
CA THR A 79 1.52 -6.55 -9.89
C THR A 79 0.82 -5.22 -9.67
N THR A 80 1.58 -4.14 -9.68
CA THR A 80 1.05 -2.76 -9.59
C THR A 80 1.55 -1.97 -10.78
N VAL A 81 0.63 -1.27 -11.45
CA VAL A 81 0.92 -0.32 -12.52
C VAL A 81 0.25 1.01 -12.19
N MET A 82 1.00 2.10 -12.24
CA MET A 82 0.51 3.45 -11.97
C MET A 82 1.04 4.41 -13.06
N GLY A 83 0.23 4.62 -14.09
CA GLY A 83 0.58 5.45 -15.24
C GLY A 83 1.94 5.08 -15.83
N GLY A 84 2.71 6.10 -16.22
CA GLY A 84 4.11 5.96 -16.66
C GLY A 84 5.12 6.02 -15.51
N GLU A 85 4.67 6.14 -14.25
CA GLU A 85 5.53 6.38 -13.10
C GLU A 85 6.04 5.09 -12.46
N LEU A 86 5.17 4.08 -12.33
CA LEU A 86 5.48 2.86 -11.59
C LEU A 86 4.93 1.63 -12.27
N SER A 87 5.78 0.63 -12.43
CA SER A 87 5.38 -0.75 -12.68
C SER A 87 6.24 -1.66 -11.82
N LEU A 88 5.62 -2.50 -11.00
CA LEU A 88 6.32 -3.43 -10.12
C LEU A 88 5.57 -4.75 -9.95
N GLU A 89 6.32 -5.76 -9.58
CA GLU A 89 5.86 -7.06 -9.11
C GLU A 89 6.35 -7.28 -7.68
N ALA A 90 5.52 -7.91 -6.85
CA ALA A 90 5.92 -8.29 -5.51
C ALA A 90 5.51 -9.74 -5.22
N VAL A 91 6.45 -10.52 -4.70
CA VAL A 91 6.29 -11.94 -4.41
C VAL A 91 6.84 -12.28 -3.04
N GLY A 92 6.10 -13.06 -2.25
CA GLY A 92 6.56 -13.52 -0.94
C GLY A 92 5.44 -14.06 -0.07
N ALA A 93 5.55 -13.85 1.24
CA ALA A 93 4.53 -14.26 2.20
C ALA A 93 4.31 -13.19 3.26
N LEU A 94 3.04 -12.96 3.60
CA LEU A 94 2.61 -12.01 4.62
C LEU A 94 1.78 -12.72 5.69
N GLY A 95 1.97 -12.31 6.94
CA GLY A 95 1.18 -12.68 8.09
C GLY A 95 0.51 -11.45 8.70
N TRP A 96 -0.69 -11.62 9.27
CA TRP A 96 -1.52 -10.55 9.85
C TRP A 96 -2.21 -11.01 11.14
N ARG A 97 -1.48 -11.73 11.99
CA ARG A 97 -1.95 -12.09 13.34
C ARG A 97 -1.64 -10.98 14.33
N ASP A 98 -2.42 -10.92 15.39
CA ASP A 98 -2.20 -10.01 16.51
C ASP A 98 -2.11 -8.53 16.10
N ASP A 99 -2.95 -8.12 15.13
CA ASP A 99 -3.06 -6.76 14.56
C ASP A 99 -1.76 -6.20 13.94
N GLY A 100 -0.73 -7.06 13.75
CA GLY A 100 0.55 -6.69 13.15
C GLY A 100 0.77 -7.33 11.79
N LEU A 101 1.28 -6.55 10.83
CA LEU A 101 1.76 -7.09 9.56
C LEU A 101 3.20 -7.60 9.72
N THR A 102 3.42 -8.85 9.32
CA THR A 102 4.75 -9.48 9.36
C THR A 102 4.99 -10.21 8.05
N GLY A 103 6.23 -10.22 7.57
CA GLY A 103 6.57 -11.01 6.39
C GLY A 103 7.70 -10.42 5.57
N THR A 104 7.96 -11.06 4.44
CA THR A 104 8.98 -10.64 3.50
C THR A 104 8.44 -10.72 2.08
N LEU A 105 8.64 -9.67 1.32
CA LEU A 105 8.36 -9.62 -0.11
C LEU A 105 9.65 -9.27 -0.87
N THR A 106 9.83 -9.87 -2.02
CA THR A 106 10.74 -9.36 -3.05
C THR A 106 9.92 -8.49 -3.99
N ILE A 107 10.29 -7.22 -4.12
CA ILE A 107 9.67 -6.24 -4.99
C ILE A 107 10.61 -6.00 -6.16
N THR A 108 10.13 -6.26 -7.38
CA THR A 108 10.88 -6.04 -8.63
C THR A 108 10.26 -4.88 -9.38
N TYR A 109 11.04 -3.85 -9.68
CA TYR A 109 10.61 -2.70 -10.47
C TYR A 109 10.73 -3.04 -11.94
N THR A 110 9.61 -3.21 -12.62
CA THR A 110 9.53 -3.70 -14.01
C THR A 110 9.44 -2.56 -15.04
N GLY A 111 9.05 -1.35 -14.63
CA GLY A 111 8.92 -0.22 -15.54
C GLY A 111 8.58 1.11 -14.86
N GLY A 112 8.48 2.15 -15.69
CA GLY A 112 8.21 3.51 -15.27
C GLY A 112 9.43 4.27 -14.75
N THR A 113 9.28 5.57 -14.49
CA THR A 113 10.35 6.45 -14.00
C THR A 113 10.94 5.98 -12.67
N THR A 114 10.14 5.30 -11.84
CA THR A 114 10.60 4.69 -10.59
C THR A 114 11.62 3.58 -10.85
N ALA A 115 11.41 2.72 -11.85
CA ALA A 115 12.37 1.67 -12.20
C ALA A 115 13.70 2.25 -12.73
N GLU A 116 13.66 3.36 -13.45
CA GLU A 116 14.86 4.08 -13.90
C GLU A 116 15.64 4.62 -12.69
N THR A 117 14.94 5.21 -11.75
CA THR A 117 15.51 5.71 -10.49
C THR A 117 16.16 4.57 -9.69
N MET A 118 15.47 3.45 -9.51
CA MET A 118 16.00 2.30 -8.78
C MET A 118 17.26 1.72 -9.46
N ARG A 119 17.29 1.65 -10.79
CA ARG A 119 18.50 1.26 -11.55
C ARG A 119 19.66 2.23 -11.31
N SER A 120 19.42 3.53 -11.22
CA SER A 120 20.46 4.51 -10.90
C SER A 120 20.98 4.42 -9.45
N LEU A 121 20.27 3.71 -8.59
CA LEU A 121 20.66 3.35 -7.22
C LEU A 121 21.25 1.93 -7.11
N GLY A 122 21.56 1.31 -8.26
CA GLY A 122 22.21 0.00 -8.34
C GLY A 122 21.30 -1.18 -8.08
N THR A 123 19.97 -1.01 -8.20
CA THR A 123 19.07 -2.14 -7.99
C THR A 123 17.87 -2.11 -8.93
N THR A 124 17.37 -3.30 -9.28
CA THR A 124 16.09 -3.48 -9.96
C THR A 124 15.08 -4.22 -9.09
N ALA A 125 15.54 -4.76 -7.97
CA ALA A 125 14.71 -5.46 -7.01
C ALA A 125 15.09 -5.08 -5.58
N MET A 126 14.13 -5.12 -4.69
CA MET A 126 14.26 -4.75 -3.29
C MET A 126 13.66 -5.84 -2.41
N GLU A 127 14.37 -6.25 -1.35
CA GLU A 127 13.77 -7.04 -0.29
C GLU A 127 13.05 -6.11 0.68
N ALA A 128 11.77 -6.39 0.90
CA ALA A 128 10.91 -5.67 1.84
C ALA A 128 10.58 -6.56 3.04
N ARG A 129 10.85 -6.11 4.24
CA ARG A 129 10.49 -6.82 5.48
C ARG A 129 9.48 -6.02 6.27
N TYR A 130 8.39 -6.67 6.59
CA TYR A 130 7.31 -6.12 7.41
C TYR A 130 7.44 -6.67 8.83
N LEU A 131 7.49 -5.78 9.80
CA LEU A 131 7.41 -6.08 11.23
C LEU A 131 6.30 -5.23 11.85
N PRO A 132 5.76 -5.58 13.01
CA PRO A 132 4.62 -4.86 13.60
C PRO A 132 4.86 -3.36 13.84
N ASP A 133 6.10 -2.97 14.09
CA ASP A 133 6.52 -1.61 14.43
C ASP A 133 7.19 -0.85 13.28
N ALA A 134 7.69 -1.54 12.27
CA ALA A 134 8.47 -0.91 11.21
C ALA A 134 8.50 -1.73 9.91
N TYR A 135 8.63 -1.02 8.82
CA TYR A 135 8.95 -1.55 7.50
C TYR A 135 10.43 -1.36 7.21
N TYR A 136 11.06 -2.34 6.57
CA TYR A 136 12.47 -2.29 6.18
C TYR A 136 12.58 -2.55 4.68
N ALA A 137 13.36 -1.71 3.98
CA ALA A 137 13.65 -1.84 2.56
C ALA A 137 15.16 -2.04 2.35
N ARG A 138 15.56 -3.12 1.68
CA ARG A 138 16.94 -3.35 1.31
C ARG A 138 17.24 -2.68 -0.03
N MET A 139 18.20 -1.78 -0.02
CA MET A 139 18.67 -1.02 -1.17
C MET A 139 19.94 -1.65 -1.77
N GLY A 140 20.33 -1.23 -2.98
CA GLY A 140 21.54 -1.63 -3.65
C GLY A 140 22.81 -0.99 -3.09
N ASP A 141 23.96 -1.48 -3.57
CA ASP A 141 25.29 -1.05 -3.07
C ASP A 141 25.56 0.44 -3.34
N GLU A 142 25.18 0.97 -4.52
CA GLU A 142 25.34 2.39 -4.82
C GLU A 142 24.55 3.32 -3.86
N PHE A 143 23.42 2.84 -3.34
CA PHE A 143 22.74 3.55 -2.27
C PHE A 143 23.53 3.46 -0.96
N ALA A 144 23.98 2.26 -0.58
CA ALA A 144 24.73 2.03 0.66
C ALA A 144 25.97 2.91 0.72
N ASP A 145 26.74 3.03 -0.35
CA ASP A 145 27.91 3.89 -0.45
C ASP A 145 27.63 5.36 -0.12
N ARG A 146 26.40 5.82 -0.40
CA ARG A 146 25.98 7.21 -0.16
C ARG A 146 25.50 7.47 1.26
N VAL A 147 25.15 6.40 2.00
CA VAL A 147 24.59 6.49 3.37
C VAL A 147 25.47 5.79 4.41
N GLY A 148 26.78 5.71 4.15
CA GLY A 148 27.77 5.17 5.10
C GLY A 148 27.80 3.65 5.17
N GLY A 149 27.59 2.97 4.04
CA GLY A 149 27.69 1.50 3.91
C GLY A 149 26.48 0.72 4.42
N ARG A 150 25.35 1.39 4.64
CA ARG A 150 24.14 0.74 5.17
C ARG A 150 23.17 0.41 4.03
N HIS A 151 22.81 -0.87 3.90
CA HIS A 151 21.94 -1.36 2.83
C HIS A 151 20.45 -1.29 3.16
N TRP A 152 20.07 -1.22 4.43
CA TRP A 152 18.68 -1.19 4.85
C TRP A 152 18.23 0.19 5.25
N ILE A 153 17.01 0.55 4.86
CA ILE A 153 16.28 1.71 5.38
C ILE A 153 15.18 1.19 6.29
N LYS A 154 15.12 1.70 7.52
CA LYS A 154 14.06 1.44 8.47
C LYS A 154 13.05 2.57 8.46
N TYR A 155 11.78 2.25 8.27
CA TYR A 155 10.64 3.15 8.34
C TYR A 155 9.80 2.76 9.56
N VAL A 156 9.92 3.52 10.65
CA VAL A 156 9.09 3.35 11.83
C VAL A 156 7.70 3.90 11.54
N TYR A 157 6.63 3.12 11.75
CA TYR A 157 5.28 3.55 11.41
C TYR A 157 4.83 4.79 12.19
N GLU A 158 5.17 4.88 13.48
CA GLU A 158 4.89 6.04 14.32
C GLU A 158 5.58 7.31 13.80
N ASP A 159 6.87 7.22 13.44
CA ASP A 159 7.60 8.35 12.88
C ASP A 159 7.04 8.81 11.53
N LEU A 160 6.52 7.88 10.73
CA LEU A 160 5.89 8.21 9.44
C LEU A 160 4.58 8.99 9.64
N GLU A 161 3.81 8.68 10.67
CA GLU A 161 2.58 9.40 10.99
C GLU A 161 2.84 10.86 11.35
N ASP A 162 3.99 11.14 11.98
CA ASP A 162 4.43 12.49 12.38
C ASP A 162 4.99 13.32 11.22
N LEU A 163 5.29 12.72 10.06
CA LEU A 163 5.80 13.45 8.90
C LEU A 163 4.72 14.39 8.35
N GLY A 164 5.04 15.69 8.36
CA GLY A 164 4.13 16.73 7.92
C GLY A 164 3.60 16.54 6.49
N GLY A 165 2.36 16.98 6.24
CA GLY A 165 1.71 16.93 4.93
C GLY A 165 0.90 15.66 4.64
N GLY A 166 0.72 14.76 5.60
CA GLY A 166 -0.16 13.58 5.48
C GLY A 166 0.37 12.43 4.62
N ALA A 167 1.44 12.64 3.86
CA ALA A 167 2.00 11.60 2.98
C ALA A 167 2.57 10.41 3.76
N GLY A 168 3.23 10.66 4.88
CA GLY A 168 3.78 9.61 5.74
C GLY A 168 2.69 8.78 6.44
N ALA A 169 1.66 9.44 6.98
CA ALA A 169 0.51 8.76 7.57
C ALA A 169 -0.23 7.91 6.54
N GLY A 170 -0.40 8.41 5.31
CA GLY A 170 -0.98 7.65 4.20
C GLY A 170 -0.18 6.39 3.87
N PHE A 171 1.15 6.46 3.91
CA PHE A 171 2.03 5.31 3.67
C PHE A 171 1.91 4.26 4.80
N ALA A 172 1.97 4.68 6.07
CA ALA A 172 1.81 3.78 7.21
C ALA A 172 0.45 3.07 7.19
N ASP A 173 -0.61 3.80 6.89
CA ASP A 173 -1.97 3.28 6.73
C ASP A 173 -2.07 2.28 5.56
N GLN A 174 -1.47 2.60 4.42
CA GLN A 174 -1.41 1.71 3.27
C GLN A 174 -0.70 0.40 3.61
N MET A 175 0.41 0.46 4.34
CA MET A 175 1.12 -0.74 4.77
C MET A 175 0.25 -1.62 5.69
N ARG A 176 -0.44 -1.02 6.66
CA ARG A 176 -1.35 -1.76 7.56
C ARG A 176 -2.55 -2.37 6.81
N LYS A 177 -3.05 -1.71 5.77
CA LYS A 177 -4.22 -2.12 4.98
C LYS A 177 -3.89 -3.11 3.85
N THR A 178 -2.64 -3.48 3.67
CA THR A 178 -2.20 -4.37 2.58
C THR A 178 -2.69 -5.83 2.73
N THR A 179 -3.32 -6.18 3.85
CA THR A 179 -3.79 -7.55 4.10
C THR A 179 -5.05 -7.89 3.29
N PRO A 180 -5.22 -9.17 2.88
CA PRO A 180 -6.34 -9.56 2.01
C PRO A 180 -7.72 -9.33 2.65
N HIS A 181 -7.89 -9.55 3.95
CA HIS A 181 -9.18 -9.35 4.63
C HIS A 181 -9.58 -7.86 4.70
N GLN A 182 -8.62 -6.92 4.69
CA GLN A 182 -8.91 -5.50 4.67
C GLN A 182 -9.54 -5.06 3.33
N ALA A 183 -9.16 -5.69 2.21
CA ALA A 183 -9.82 -5.45 0.93
C ALA A 183 -11.31 -5.87 0.96
N VAL A 184 -11.60 -7.01 1.58
CA VAL A 184 -12.99 -7.46 1.77
C VAL A 184 -13.75 -6.51 2.70
N LYS A 185 -13.11 -6.05 3.78
CA LYS A 185 -13.68 -5.08 4.71
C LYS A 185 -13.98 -3.74 4.02
N ALA A 186 -13.10 -3.28 3.15
CA ALA A 186 -13.34 -2.08 2.34
C ALA A 186 -14.58 -2.27 1.44
N LEU A 187 -14.71 -3.42 0.80
CA LEU A 187 -15.86 -3.73 -0.05
C LEU A 187 -17.18 -3.77 0.73
N LEU A 188 -17.18 -4.18 2.01
CA LEU A 188 -18.36 -4.12 2.88
C LEU A 188 -18.87 -2.70 3.14
N THR A 189 -18.03 -1.68 2.91
CA THR A 189 -18.40 -0.25 3.03
C THR A 189 -18.72 0.41 1.70
N ALA A 190 -18.58 -0.30 0.58
CA ALA A 190 -18.88 0.20 -0.76
C ALA A 190 -20.38 0.36 -0.99
N GLU A 191 -20.77 1.33 -1.83
CA GLU A 191 -22.16 1.69 -2.07
C GLU A 191 -22.85 0.76 -3.07
N ASP A 192 -22.10 0.17 -4.02
CA ASP A 192 -22.59 -0.54 -5.20
C ASP A 192 -22.13 -2.00 -5.27
N VAL A 193 -21.98 -2.64 -4.12
CA VAL A 193 -21.48 -4.03 -4.05
C VAL A 193 -22.45 -4.98 -4.75
N ARG A 194 -21.89 -5.80 -5.66
CA ARG A 194 -22.63 -6.81 -6.39
C ARG A 194 -21.85 -8.09 -6.58
N LYS A 195 -22.55 -9.21 -6.59
CA LYS A 195 -22.04 -10.48 -7.12
C LYS A 195 -22.03 -10.37 -8.65
N VAL A 196 -20.87 -10.47 -9.28
CA VAL A 196 -20.70 -10.40 -10.74
C VAL A 196 -21.00 -11.74 -11.38
N GLY A 197 -20.50 -12.83 -10.77
CA GLY A 197 -20.70 -14.19 -11.30
C GLY A 197 -19.79 -15.20 -10.62
N GLU A 198 -19.64 -16.35 -11.28
CA GLU A 198 -18.73 -17.42 -10.88
C GLU A 198 -17.79 -17.71 -12.04
N GLU A 199 -16.52 -17.91 -11.72
CA GLU A 199 -15.49 -18.21 -12.70
C GLU A 199 -14.35 -19.06 -12.10
N THR A 200 -13.44 -19.51 -12.96
CA THR A 200 -12.24 -20.24 -12.51
C THR A 200 -11.05 -19.29 -12.43
N THR A 201 -10.47 -19.15 -11.23
CA THR A 201 -9.30 -18.33 -10.97
C THR A 201 -8.14 -19.22 -10.50
N ARG A 202 -7.06 -19.29 -11.26
CA ARG A 202 -5.90 -20.18 -10.99
C ARG A 202 -6.31 -21.61 -10.65
N GLY A 203 -7.25 -22.19 -11.43
CA GLY A 203 -7.72 -23.57 -11.26
C GLY A 203 -8.71 -23.77 -10.10
N ARG A 204 -9.15 -22.72 -9.41
CA ARG A 204 -10.15 -22.78 -8.34
C ARG A 204 -11.46 -22.15 -8.82
N ARG A 205 -12.59 -22.79 -8.50
CA ARG A 205 -13.91 -22.15 -8.67
C ARG A 205 -14.02 -21.00 -7.68
N THR A 206 -14.39 -19.82 -8.18
CA THR A 206 -14.49 -18.60 -7.39
C THR A 206 -15.75 -17.84 -7.68
N THR A 207 -16.27 -17.16 -6.66
CA THR A 207 -17.31 -16.14 -6.80
C THR A 207 -16.65 -14.77 -6.93
N HIS A 208 -16.98 -14.04 -7.99
CA HIS A 208 -16.50 -12.67 -8.25
C HIS A 208 -17.47 -11.65 -7.64
N TRP A 209 -16.94 -10.75 -6.86
CA TRP A 209 -17.63 -9.58 -6.29
C TRP A 209 -16.95 -8.31 -6.75
N SER A 210 -17.73 -7.26 -6.96
CA SER A 210 -17.25 -5.93 -7.37
C SER A 210 -17.97 -4.84 -6.60
N GLY A 211 -17.29 -3.73 -6.35
CA GLY A 211 -17.86 -2.53 -5.76
C GLY A 211 -16.91 -1.34 -5.85
N THR A 212 -17.44 -0.14 -5.61
CA THR A 212 -16.69 1.11 -5.64
C THR A 212 -16.43 1.57 -4.22
N VAL A 213 -15.17 1.79 -3.88
CA VAL A 213 -14.71 2.22 -2.55
C VAL A 213 -14.08 3.60 -2.62
N GLY A 214 -14.36 4.44 -1.65
CA GLY A 214 -13.84 5.81 -1.58
C GLY A 214 -14.80 6.85 -2.13
N GLY A 215 -14.58 8.13 -1.78
CA GLY A 215 -15.37 9.27 -2.22
C GLY A 215 -14.86 9.86 -3.53
N GLU A 216 -14.26 11.08 -3.48
CA GLU A 216 -13.75 11.78 -4.67
C GLU A 216 -12.63 11.04 -5.43
N THR A 217 -11.89 10.16 -4.75
CA THR A 217 -10.88 9.27 -5.34
C THR A 217 -11.39 7.84 -5.41
N ALA A 218 -12.59 7.64 -5.91
CA ALA A 218 -13.24 6.33 -5.98
C ALA A 218 -12.38 5.30 -6.73
N GLN A 219 -12.27 4.12 -6.15
CA GLN A 219 -11.58 2.97 -6.73
C GLN A 219 -12.55 1.81 -6.88
N THR A 220 -12.50 1.13 -8.02
CA THR A 220 -13.21 -0.15 -8.18
C THR A 220 -12.38 -1.24 -7.54
N VAL A 221 -13.00 -2.02 -6.68
CA VAL A 221 -12.40 -3.19 -6.03
C VAL A 221 -13.15 -4.43 -6.48
N ASP A 222 -12.43 -5.32 -7.12
CA ASP A 222 -12.90 -6.64 -7.56
C ASP A 222 -12.21 -7.70 -6.71
N ILE A 223 -12.97 -8.67 -6.21
CA ILE A 223 -12.45 -9.81 -5.43
C ILE A 223 -13.01 -11.14 -5.94
N TRP A 224 -12.18 -12.17 -5.91
CA TRP A 224 -12.50 -13.56 -6.24
C TRP A 224 -12.31 -14.44 -5.03
N VAL A 225 -13.35 -15.12 -4.62
CA VAL A 225 -13.43 -15.88 -3.38
C VAL A 225 -13.70 -17.33 -3.68
N ASP A 226 -12.93 -18.25 -3.09
CA ASP A 226 -13.12 -19.69 -3.26
C ASP A 226 -14.28 -20.26 -2.39
N ASP A 227 -14.55 -21.55 -2.53
CA ASP A 227 -15.60 -22.28 -1.80
C ASP A 227 -15.35 -22.38 -0.27
N ARG A 228 -14.12 -22.10 0.19
CA ARG A 228 -13.77 -21.99 1.60
C ARG A 228 -13.90 -20.58 2.16
N ASN A 229 -14.47 -19.64 1.40
CA ASN A 229 -14.53 -18.23 1.70
C ASN A 229 -13.14 -17.57 1.85
N LEU A 230 -12.12 -18.05 1.14
CA LEU A 230 -10.81 -17.42 1.11
C LEU A 230 -10.66 -16.55 -0.13
N LEU A 231 -10.09 -15.36 0.05
CA LEU A 231 -9.77 -14.45 -1.05
C LEU A 231 -8.65 -15.04 -1.92
N VAL A 232 -8.92 -15.34 -3.18
CA VAL A 232 -7.93 -15.90 -4.13
C VAL A 232 -7.26 -14.82 -4.96
N LYS A 233 -8.03 -13.80 -5.37
CA LYS A 233 -7.55 -12.70 -6.19
C LYS A 233 -8.25 -11.40 -5.80
N LYS A 234 -7.49 -10.31 -5.87
CA LYS A 234 -7.99 -8.94 -5.77
C LYS A 234 -7.52 -8.14 -6.98
N VAL A 235 -8.37 -7.26 -7.51
CA VAL A 235 -7.97 -6.23 -8.46
C VAL A 235 -8.54 -4.90 -7.98
N GLU A 236 -7.67 -3.92 -7.86
CA GLU A 236 -8.04 -2.53 -7.57
C GLU A 236 -7.71 -1.66 -8.78
N ARG A 237 -8.68 -0.83 -9.18
CA ARG A 237 -8.51 0.13 -10.28
C ARG A 237 -8.97 1.49 -9.81
N GLY A 238 -8.16 2.49 -10.10
CA GLY A 238 -8.45 3.87 -9.73
C GLY A 238 -7.68 4.87 -10.57
N ARG A 239 -7.83 6.12 -10.24
CA ARG A 239 -7.07 7.22 -10.85
C ARG A 239 -6.24 7.92 -9.81
N THR A 240 -4.98 8.20 -10.15
CA THR A 240 -4.07 9.02 -9.37
C THR A 240 -3.77 10.31 -10.13
N LYS A 241 -3.02 11.21 -9.51
CA LYS A 241 -2.54 12.44 -10.19
C LYS A 241 -1.60 12.13 -11.37
N THR A 242 -0.94 10.98 -11.33
CA THR A 242 0.07 10.56 -12.32
C THR A 242 -0.47 9.58 -13.37
N GLY A 243 -1.73 9.20 -13.26
CA GLY A 243 -2.38 8.32 -14.24
C GLY A 243 -3.28 7.26 -13.62
N GLU A 244 -3.62 6.26 -14.42
CA GLU A 244 -4.43 5.14 -13.97
C GLU A 244 -3.64 4.20 -13.07
N LEU A 245 -4.25 3.78 -11.97
CA LEU A 245 -3.74 2.76 -11.06
C LEU A 245 -4.45 1.44 -11.33
N THR A 246 -3.69 0.39 -11.52
CA THR A 246 -4.18 -1.00 -11.47
C THR A 246 -3.27 -1.80 -10.57
N GLN A 247 -3.84 -2.42 -9.53
CA GLN A 247 -3.15 -3.40 -8.71
C GLN A 247 -3.88 -4.74 -8.79
N THR A 248 -3.16 -5.80 -9.11
CA THR A 248 -3.65 -7.18 -9.06
C THR A 248 -2.86 -7.95 -8.01
N ALA A 249 -3.54 -8.63 -7.10
CA ALA A 249 -2.91 -9.50 -6.12
C ALA A 249 -3.56 -10.88 -6.11
N TYR A 250 -2.74 -11.92 -5.98
CA TYR A 250 -3.16 -13.31 -5.81
C TYR A 250 -2.68 -13.81 -4.46
N TYR A 251 -3.53 -14.60 -3.81
CA TYR A 251 -3.28 -15.16 -2.50
C TYR A 251 -3.40 -16.70 -2.55
N SER A 252 -2.40 -17.37 -2.01
CA SER A 252 -2.34 -18.84 -1.94
C SER A 252 -1.73 -19.30 -0.63
N ASP A 253 -1.72 -20.63 -0.41
CA ASP A 253 -1.09 -21.26 0.75
C ASP A 253 -1.44 -20.59 2.09
N TYR A 254 -2.71 -20.33 2.29
CA TYR A 254 -3.21 -19.76 3.53
C TYR A 254 -2.78 -20.56 4.75
N GLY A 255 -2.36 -19.87 5.80
CA GLY A 255 -1.81 -20.49 7.01
C GLY A 255 -0.32 -20.82 6.92
N VAL A 256 0.37 -20.45 5.82
CA VAL A 256 1.81 -20.69 5.68
C VAL A 256 2.58 -20.04 6.86
N PRO A 257 3.60 -20.71 7.42
CA PRO A 257 4.45 -20.09 8.42
C PRO A 257 5.15 -18.85 7.86
N VAL A 258 5.02 -17.73 8.55
CA VAL A 258 5.65 -16.46 8.16
C VAL A 258 6.52 -15.95 9.29
N SER A 259 7.74 -15.54 8.97
CA SER A 259 8.64 -14.88 9.88
C SER A 259 9.42 -13.79 9.17
N ALA A 260 9.65 -12.67 9.82
CA ALA A 260 10.57 -11.64 9.38
C ALA A 260 11.54 -11.33 10.52
N ARG A 261 12.82 -11.17 10.19
CA ARG A 261 13.85 -10.81 11.15
C ARG A 261 14.29 -9.36 10.90
N ARG A 262 14.52 -8.63 11.98
CA ARG A 262 15.13 -7.29 11.87
C ARG A 262 16.48 -7.40 11.17
N PRO A 263 16.77 -6.51 10.22
CA PRO A 263 18.12 -6.40 9.65
C PRO A 263 19.15 -6.02 10.74
N PRO A 264 20.44 -6.29 10.50
CA PRO A 264 21.49 -5.88 11.44
C PRO A 264 21.48 -4.36 11.66
N ALA A 265 21.56 -3.92 12.90
CA ALA A 265 21.50 -2.48 13.24
C ALA A 265 22.64 -1.69 12.56
N GLY A 266 23.85 -2.26 12.47
CA GLY A 266 25.00 -1.62 11.80
C GLY A 266 24.85 -1.46 10.29
N ASP A 267 23.95 -2.24 9.65
CA ASP A 267 23.64 -2.19 8.23
C ASP A 267 22.29 -1.48 7.94
N THR A 268 21.72 -0.82 8.96
CA THR A 268 20.40 -0.18 8.88
C THR A 268 20.51 1.32 9.11
N ALA A 269 20.00 2.12 8.18
CA ALA A 269 19.78 3.56 8.33
C ALA A 269 18.34 3.83 8.76
N ASP A 270 18.15 4.73 9.71
CA ASP A 270 16.82 5.21 10.06
C ASP A 270 16.35 6.28 9.06
N PHE A 271 15.13 6.14 8.56
CA PHE A 271 14.58 7.06 7.56
C PHE A 271 14.46 8.50 8.07
N LYS A 272 14.06 8.69 9.32
CA LYS A 272 13.94 10.01 9.96
C LYS A 272 15.30 10.70 10.06
N GLU A 273 16.35 9.94 10.42
CA GLU A 273 17.73 10.46 10.45
C GLU A 273 18.22 10.85 9.07
N LEU A 274 17.90 10.04 8.04
CA LEU A 274 18.25 10.37 6.65
C LEU A 274 17.58 11.66 6.19
N LEU A 275 16.32 11.90 6.53
CA LEU A 275 15.64 13.16 6.23
C LEU A 275 16.25 14.34 6.96
N ALA A 276 16.53 14.21 8.27
CA ALA A 276 17.14 15.27 9.07
C ALA A 276 18.50 15.70 8.52
N SER A 277 19.31 14.76 8.04
CA SER A 277 20.64 15.03 7.45
C SER A 277 20.60 15.81 6.13
N GLN A 278 19.43 15.93 5.49
CA GLN A 278 19.26 16.71 4.25
C GLN A 278 18.79 18.14 4.50
N SER A 279 18.16 18.37 5.64
CA SER A 279 17.56 19.67 6.00
C SER A 279 18.56 20.62 6.65
N GLY A 280 19.75 20.14 7.04
CA GLY A 280 20.89 20.92 7.56
C GLY A 280 21.94 21.15 6.47
#